data_8f50c3b2a7f1f2a96c07914abb5bf677
#
_entry.id   8f50c3b2a7f1f2a96c07914abb5bf677
#
_cell.length_a   1.000
_cell.length_b   1.000
_cell.length_c   1.000
_cell.angle_alpha   90.00
_cell.angle_beta   90.00
_cell.angle_gamma   90.00
#
_symmetry.space_group_name_H-M   'P 1'
#
loop_
_entity.id
_entity.type
_entity.pdbx_description
1 polymer ?
#
loop_
_entity_poly.entity_id
_entity_poly.type
_entity_poly.pdbx_seq_one_letter_code
_entity_poly.pdbx_strand_id
1 'polypeptide(L)'
;MSELQTLKAYLTQLPGTLLKLLNIDPPHNTIPEAIPDILDLYQGIERISINLIDNFGLFEITYLKPQFMIANSEVMLLLSTKNPYTLGVLHQLIYGGFEVEPNGFHLLKAINNGGKSSCLIGRQKDIERYDGGTKSIAKDTDMSTWVESAKVINTHDLSWMHYLDFENLHKQQQRLRQRTPEDLIEKLINRTDKWILGNYKQLRQNSLMIIIGDHGRVKLDLEYSGKIAQWREASVPIAILMRK
;
A
#
# COMPACT_ATOMS: atom_id res chain seq x y z
N MET A 1 2.48 31.75 -16.59
CA MET A 1 3.07 30.65 -15.77
C MET A 1 1.97 30.24 -14.80
N SER A 2 1.30 29.12 -15.03
CA SER A 2 0.33 28.57 -14.07
C SER A 2 1.12 28.16 -12.82
N GLU A 3 0.71 28.64 -11.65
CA GLU A 3 1.21 28.13 -10.39
C GLU A 3 1.01 26.61 -10.41
N LEU A 4 2.09 25.87 -10.30
CA LEU A 4 2.05 24.45 -10.02
C LEU A 4 1.38 24.28 -8.65
N GLN A 5 0.07 24.05 -8.65
CA GLN A 5 -0.65 23.66 -7.45
C GLN A 5 -0.07 22.33 -6.99
N THR A 6 0.68 22.36 -5.91
CA THR A 6 1.20 21.14 -5.29
C THR A 6 0.00 20.40 -4.69
N LEU A 7 -0.37 19.29 -5.29
CA LEU A 7 -1.43 18.43 -4.80
C LEU A 7 -1.05 17.93 -3.40
N LYS A 8 -1.81 18.33 -2.40
CA LYS A 8 -1.57 17.93 -1.02
C LYS A 8 -2.57 16.85 -0.64
N ALA A 9 -2.16 15.59 -0.76
CA ALA A 9 -2.99 14.45 -0.41
C ALA A 9 -2.48 13.77 0.87
N TYR A 10 -3.42 13.26 1.67
CA TYR A 10 -3.16 12.59 2.93
C TYR A 10 -3.50 11.11 2.85
N LEU A 11 -2.74 10.29 3.56
CA LEU A 11 -2.96 8.84 3.59
C LEU A 11 -4.38 8.47 4.07
N THR A 12 -4.93 9.24 5.01
CA THR A 12 -6.29 9.05 5.54
C THR A 12 -7.41 9.25 4.49
N GLN A 13 -7.12 9.86 3.35
CA GLN A 13 -8.09 10.03 2.25
C GLN A 13 -8.19 8.79 1.35
N LEU A 14 -7.16 7.91 1.40
CA LEU A 14 -7.11 6.75 0.52
C LEU A 14 -8.28 5.79 0.72
N PRO A 15 -8.74 5.46 1.94
CA PRO A 15 -9.92 4.59 2.14
C PRO A 15 -11.18 5.11 1.44
N GLY A 16 -11.47 6.41 1.57
CA GLY A 16 -12.60 7.05 0.86
C GLY A 16 -12.44 6.99 -0.65
N THR A 17 -11.21 7.18 -1.14
CA THR A 17 -10.88 7.05 -2.57
C THR A 17 -11.15 5.63 -3.09
N LEU A 18 -10.70 4.61 -2.36
CA LEU A 18 -10.91 3.21 -2.73
C LEU A 18 -12.41 2.84 -2.78
N LEU A 19 -13.18 3.30 -1.81
CA LEU A 19 -14.63 3.08 -1.80
C LEU A 19 -15.30 3.71 -3.02
N LYS A 20 -15.01 4.98 -3.31
CA LYS A 20 -15.58 5.70 -4.47
C LYS A 20 -15.19 5.05 -5.80
N LEU A 21 -13.94 4.61 -5.96
CA LEU A 21 -13.49 3.87 -7.15
C LEU A 21 -14.28 2.58 -7.37
N LEU A 22 -14.70 1.92 -6.29
CA LEU A 22 -15.55 0.71 -6.34
C LEU A 22 -17.06 1.03 -6.38
N ASN A 23 -17.45 2.29 -6.56
CA ASN A 23 -18.83 2.79 -6.54
C ASN A 23 -19.55 2.52 -5.20
N ILE A 24 -18.84 2.64 -4.09
CA ILE A 24 -19.38 2.56 -2.73
C ILE A 24 -19.34 3.95 -2.13
N ASP A 25 -20.46 4.42 -1.60
CA ASP A 25 -20.50 5.67 -0.86
C ASP A 25 -19.84 5.51 0.50
N PRO A 26 -18.81 6.32 0.81
CA PRO A 26 -18.23 6.33 2.14
C PRO A 26 -19.31 6.71 3.18
N PRO A 27 -19.28 6.12 4.37
CA PRO A 27 -20.20 6.52 5.42
C PRO A 27 -19.95 7.99 5.78
N HIS A 28 -21.04 8.78 5.85
CA HIS A 28 -20.96 10.22 6.07
C HIS A 28 -20.19 10.58 7.35
N ASN A 29 -19.28 11.53 7.25
CA ASN A 29 -18.52 12.14 8.36
C ASN A 29 -17.64 11.18 9.18
N THR A 30 -17.35 9.97 8.69
CA THR A 30 -16.51 9.02 9.43
C THR A 30 -15.07 8.94 8.94
N ILE A 31 -14.83 9.35 7.71
CA ILE A 31 -13.49 9.37 7.10
C ILE A 31 -13.31 10.63 6.25
N PRO A 32 -12.06 11.07 6.03
CA PRO A 32 -11.76 12.18 5.13
C PRO A 32 -12.27 11.96 3.71
N GLU A 33 -12.58 13.06 3.03
CA GLU A 33 -12.99 13.04 1.62
C GLU A 33 -11.94 12.35 0.73
N ALA A 34 -12.41 11.69 -0.30
CA ALA A 34 -11.58 11.04 -1.30
C ALA A 34 -10.66 12.05 -2.03
N ILE A 35 -9.59 11.55 -2.64
CA ILE A 35 -8.66 12.34 -3.44
C ILE A 35 -9.29 12.58 -4.82
N PRO A 36 -9.75 13.81 -5.15
CA PRO A 36 -10.52 14.07 -6.36
C PRO A 36 -9.76 13.70 -7.64
N ASP A 37 -8.49 14.08 -7.72
CA ASP A 37 -7.66 13.85 -8.91
C ASP A 37 -7.52 12.37 -9.26
N ILE A 38 -7.54 11.46 -8.27
CA ILE A 38 -7.54 10.03 -8.53
C ILE A 38 -8.89 9.59 -9.09
N LEU A 39 -9.99 10.12 -8.56
CA LEU A 39 -11.34 9.79 -9.05
C LEU A 39 -11.56 10.28 -10.49
N ASP A 40 -11.03 11.44 -10.84
CA ASP A 40 -11.13 12.01 -12.18
C ASP A 40 -10.34 11.20 -13.22
N LEU A 41 -9.20 10.65 -12.81
CA LEU A 41 -8.34 9.83 -13.68
C LEU A 41 -8.88 8.42 -13.90
N TYR A 42 -9.56 7.83 -12.90
CA TYR A 42 -9.94 6.42 -12.92
C TYR A 42 -11.45 6.25 -12.76
N GLN A 43 -12.13 5.94 -13.82
CA GLN A 43 -13.57 5.67 -13.84
C GLN A 43 -13.84 4.23 -14.31
N GLY A 44 -14.97 3.68 -13.89
CA GLY A 44 -15.40 2.35 -14.30
C GLY A 44 -14.54 1.21 -13.77
N ILE A 45 -13.91 1.42 -12.62
CA ILE A 45 -13.06 0.42 -11.97
C ILE A 45 -13.92 -0.69 -11.38
N GLU A 46 -13.62 -1.91 -11.77
CA GLU A 46 -14.29 -3.11 -11.28
C GLU A 46 -13.53 -3.75 -10.10
N ARG A 47 -12.20 -3.66 -10.12
CA ARG A 47 -11.32 -4.34 -9.13
C ARG A 47 -10.13 -3.48 -8.74
N ILE A 48 -9.71 -3.65 -7.51
CA ILE A 48 -8.50 -3.02 -6.98
C ILE A 48 -7.62 -4.08 -6.32
N SER A 49 -6.34 -4.10 -6.72
CA SER A 49 -5.30 -4.95 -6.13
C SER A 49 -4.30 -4.07 -5.38
N ILE A 50 -4.29 -4.13 -4.06
CA ILE A 50 -3.36 -3.38 -3.21
C ILE A 50 -2.17 -4.27 -2.88
N ASN A 51 -0.96 -3.77 -3.17
CA ASN A 51 0.30 -4.39 -2.82
C ASN A 51 1.01 -3.47 -1.81
N LEU A 52 0.86 -3.75 -0.53
CA LEU A 52 1.54 -3.03 0.54
C LEU A 52 2.90 -3.67 0.79
N ILE A 53 3.96 -2.87 0.72
CA ILE A 53 5.34 -3.32 0.91
C ILE A 53 5.88 -2.64 2.18
N ASP A 54 6.15 -3.43 3.20
CA ASP A 54 6.71 -2.96 4.47
C ASP A 54 8.18 -2.50 4.31
N ASN A 55 8.57 -1.43 4.99
CA ASN A 55 9.90 -0.81 4.88
C ASN A 55 10.28 -0.34 3.46
N PHE A 56 9.29 0.04 2.67
CA PHE A 56 9.48 0.52 1.31
C PHE A 56 9.01 1.97 1.20
N GLY A 57 9.93 2.89 1.28
CA GLY A 57 9.66 4.34 1.27
C GLY A 57 10.14 5.03 0.00
N LEU A 58 10.10 6.36 0.06
CA LEU A 58 10.56 7.21 -1.04
C LEU A 58 12.01 6.92 -1.43
N PHE A 59 12.88 6.62 -0.45
CA PHE A 59 14.28 6.32 -0.72
C PHE A 59 14.43 5.05 -1.57
N GLU A 60 13.71 3.99 -1.23
CA GLU A 60 13.75 2.72 -1.96
C GLU A 60 13.29 2.91 -3.41
N ILE A 61 12.25 3.70 -3.65
CA ILE A 61 11.77 4.01 -5.01
C ILE A 61 12.78 4.84 -5.78
N THR A 62 13.31 5.91 -5.18
CA THR A 62 14.17 6.88 -5.89
C THR A 62 15.58 6.38 -6.12
N TYR A 63 16.13 5.61 -5.19
CA TYR A 63 17.50 5.10 -5.24
C TYR A 63 17.58 3.74 -5.95
N LEU A 64 16.73 2.78 -5.59
CA LEU A 64 16.78 1.42 -6.12
C LEU A 64 15.97 1.26 -7.41
N LYS A 65 15.07 2.18 -7.71
CA LYS A 65 14.37 2.33 -8.99
C LYS A 65 13.74 1.03 -9.50
N PRO A 66 12.72 0.48 -8.83
CA PRO A 66 12.00 -0.71 -9.32
C PRO A 66 11.48 -0.45 -10.73
N GLN A 67 12.00 -1.21 -11.70
CA GLN A 67 11.89 -0.91 -13.12
C GLN A 67 10.45 -0.97 -13.62
N PHE A 68 9.71 -2.04 -13.26
CA PHE A 68 8.33 -2.18 -13.69
C PHE A 68 7.43 -1.10 -13.06
N MET A 69 7.54 -0.90 -11.77
CA MET A 69 6.75 0.10 -11.04
C MET A 69 6.95 1.49 -11.65
N ILE A 70 8.19 1.94 -11.83
CA ILE A 70 8.50 3.29 -12.35
C ILE A 70 8.06 3.44 -13.80
N ALA A 71 8.32 2.43 -14.65
CA ALA A 71 8.06 2.54 -16.08
C ALA A 71 6.57 2.43 -16.45
N ASN A 72 5.75 1.83 -15.60
CA ASN A 72 4.36 1.51 -15.94
C ASN A 72 3.32 2.20 -15.03
N SER A 73 3.73 2.92 -13.99
CA SER A 73 2.79 3.69 -13.18
C SER A 73 2.26 4.88 -13.97
N GLU A 74 0.94 4.99 -14.06
CA GLU A 74 0.29 6.16 -14.63
C GLU A 74 0.31 7.34 -13.67
N VAL A 75 0.28 7.03 -12.35
CA VAL A 75 0.35 8.01 -11.27
C VAL A 75 1.33 7.55 -10.20
N MET A 76 2.18 8.44 -9.75
CA MET A 76 3.00 8.27 -8.55
C MET A 76 2.77 9.45 -7.62
N LEU A 77 2.38 9.16 -6.38
CA LEU A 77 2.07 10.15 -5.36
C LEU A 77 2.87 9.89 -4.09
N LEU A 78 3.06 10.95 -3.32
CA LEU A 78 3.53 10.88 -1.94
C LEU A 78 2.38 11.35 -1.04
N LEU A 79 1.80 10.44 -0.28
CA LEU A 79 0.76 10.76 0.68
C LEU A 79 1.38 11.16 2.02
N SER A 80 0.95 12.31 2.52
CA SER A 80 1.39 12.78 3.82
C SER A 80 0.75 11.95 4.94
N THR A 81 1.57 11.60 5.94
CA THR A 81 1.13 10.91 7.16
C THR A 81 1.77 11.54 8.39
N LYS A 82 1.08 11.49 9.52
CA LYS A 82 1.65 11.91 10.81
C LYS A 82 2.36 10.77 11.54
N ASN A 83 2.05 9.52 11.17
CA ASN A 83 2.53 8.32 11.83
C ASN A 83 3.22 7.39 10.80
N PRO A 84 4.47 7.69 10.39
CA PRO A 84 5.20 6.96 9.35
C PRO A 84 5.84 5.68 9.91
N TYR A 85 5.03 4.77 10.41
CA TYR A 85 5.42 3.43 10.83
C TYR A 85 4.29 2.45 10.51
N THR A 86 4.59 1.18 10.34
CA THR A 86 3.66 0.17 9.81
C THR A 86 2.28 0.20 10.46
N LEU A 87 2.21 0.20 11.80
CA LEU A 87 0.94 0.23 12.51
C LEU A 87 0.14 1.52 12.23
N GLY A 88 0.81 2.67 12.23
CA GLY A 88 0.18 3.97 11.96
C GLY A 88 -0.33 4.08 10.53
N VAL A 89 0.41 3.56 9.56
CA VAL A 89 0.00 3.51 8.16
C VAL A 89 -1.18 2.56 7.96
N LEU A 90 -1.12 1.35 8.51
CA LEU A 90 -2.21 0.38 8.45
C LEU A 90 -3.50 0.90 9.11
N HIS A 91 -3.40 1.61 10.24
CA HIS A 91 -4.58 2.22 10.87
C HIS A 91 -5.23 3.25 9.95
N GLN A 92 -4.44 4.13 9.34
CA GLN A 92 -4.98 5.13 8.41
C GLN A 92 -5.62 4.51 7.17
N LEU A 93 -5.02 3.44 6.63
CA LEU A 93 -5.54 2.74 5.46
C LEU A 93 -6.80 1.93 5.75
N ILE A 94 -6.92 1.35 6.93
CA ILE A 94 -8.00 0.43 7.26
C ILE A 94 -9.12 1.11 8.03
N TYR A 95 -8.77 2.02 8.94
CA TYR A 95 -9.74 2.70 9.79
C TYR A 95 -9.99 4.16 9.38
N GLY A 96 -9.30 4.67 8.36
CA GLY A 96 -9.44 6.05 7.89
C GLY A 96 -8.87 7.11 8.85
N GLY A 97 -8.20 6.69 9.93
CA GLY A 97 -7.69 7.56 10.99
C GLY A 97 -6.57 6.93 11.78
N PHE A 98 -6.13 7.63 12.83
CA PHE A 98 -5.04 7.15 13.71
C PHE A 98 -5.56 6.27 14.84
N GLU A 99 -6.80 6.46 15.24
CA GLU A 99 -7.43 5.78 16.36
C GLU A 99 -8.40 4.71 15.84
N VAL A 100 -8.46 3.61 16.55
CA VAL A 100 -9.41 2.51 16.26
C VAL A 100 -10.57 2.68 17.23
N GLU A 101 -11.69 3.16 16.71
CA GLU A 101 -12.91 3.28 17.51
C GLU A 101 -13.67 1.93 17.51
N PRO A 102 -14.20 1.48 18.66
CA PRO A 102 -15.12 0.37 18.70
C PRO A 102 -16.35 0.66 17.81
N ASN A 103 -16.62 -0.20 16.85
CA ASN A 103 -17.68 0.00 15.83
C ASN A 103 -17.45 1.19 14.86
N GLY A 104 -16.23 1.74 14.82
CA GLY A 104 -15.83 2.77 13.86
C GLY A 104 -15.71 2.23 12.42
N PHE A 105 -15.27 3.11 11.55
CA PHE A 105 -15.01 2.76 10.15
C PHE A 105 -13.98 1.63 10.01
N HIS A 106 -14.22 0.74 9.07
CA HIS A 106 -13.27 -0.31 8.67
C HIS A 106 -13.41 -0.58 7.18
N LEU A 107 -12.36 -0.33 6.40
CA LEU A 107 -12.38 -0.38 4.94
C LEU A 107 -12.93 -1.70 4.39
N LEU A 108 -12.39 -2.85 4.83
CA LEU A 108 -12.81 -4.15 4.29
C LEU A 108 -14.27 -4.47 4.62
N LYS A 109 -14.74 -4.10 5.83
CA LYS A 109 -16.17 -4.22 6.18
C LYS A 109 -17.04 -3.30 5.33
N ALA A 110 -16.62 -2.06 5.11
CA ALA A 110 -17.35 -1.11 4.28
C ALA A 110 -17.51 -1.61 2.85
N ILE A 111 -16.45 -2.20 2.27
CA ILE A 111 -16.49 -2.83 0.95
C ILE A 111 -17.50 -3.97 0.92
N ASN A 112 -17.45 -4.88 1.88
CA ASN A 112 -18.36 -6.02 1.92
C ASN A 112 -19.83 -5.58 2.18
N ASN A 113 -20.04 -4.61 3.06
CA ASN A 113 -21.37 -4.02 3.31
C ASN A 113 -21.93 -3.29 2.08
N GLY A 114 -21.04 -2.73 1.24
CA GLY A 114 -21.39 -2.14 -0.06
C GLY A 114 -21.68 -3.16 -1.18
N GLY A 115 -21.79 -4.46 -0.83
CA GLY A 115 -22.11 -5.54 -1.78
C GLY A 115 -20.93 -5.97 -2.66
N LYS A 116 -19.71 -5.57 -2.31
CA LYS A 116 -18.47 -5.98 -2.97
C LYS A 116 -17.73 -7.01 -2.12
N SER A 117 -16.78 -7.70 -2.72
CA SER A 117 -15.97 -8.72 -2.07
C SER A 117 -14.56 -8.23 -1.78
N SER A 118 -14.04 -8.53 -0.58
CA SER A 118 -12.64 -8.23 -0.23
C SER A 118 -11.89 -9.47 0.25
N CYS A 119 -10.56 -9.50 0.05
CA CYS A 119 -9.68 -10.54 0.53
C CYS A 119 -8.36 -9.93 1.03
N LEU A 120 -7.98 -10.24 2.27
CA LEU A 120 -6.70 -9.85 2.87
C LEU A 120 -5.74 -11.04 2.87
N ILE A 121 -4.53 -10.86 2.34
CA ILE A 121 -3.44 -11.84 2.40
C ILE A 121 -2.27 -11.22 3.16
N GLY A 122 -1.85 -11.86 4.23
CA GLY A 122 -0.76 -11.37 5.07
C GLY A 122 -0.39 -12.36 6.16
N ARG A 123 0.44 -11.92 7.11
CA ARG A 123 0.77 -12.74 8.29
C ARG A 123 -0.47 -12.99 9.14
N GLN A 124 -0.49 -14.09 9.86
CA GLN A 124 -1.55 -14.43 10.79
C GLN A 124 -1.88 -13.27 11.76
N LYS A 125 -0.87 -12.61 12.32
CA LYS A 125 -1.06 -11.46 13.23
C LYS A 125 -1.72 -10.25 12.58
N ASP A 126 -1.44 -10.01 11.29
CA ASP A 126 -2.05 -8.89 10.56
C ASP A 126 -3.51 -9.21 10.24
N ILE A 127 -3.79 -10.47 9.90
CA ILE A 127 -5.16 -10.97 9.69
C ILE A 127 -5.98 -10.81 10.96
N GLU A 128 -5.53 -11.34 12.09
CA GLU A 128 -6.23 -11.25 13.39
C GLU A 128 -6.56 -9.81 13.79
N ARG A 129 -5.75 -8.86 13.33
CA ARG A 129 -5.94 -7.43 13.65
C ARG A 129 -6.78 -6.68 12.63
N TYR A 130 -6.68 -7.03 11.34
CA TYR A 130 -7.11 -6.17 10.25
C TYR A 130 -8.13 -6.78 9.29
N ASP A 131 -8.48 -8.06 9.40
CA ASP A 131 -9.42 -8.67 8.46
C ASP A 131 -10.87 -8.18 8.63
N GLY A 132 -11.19 -7.67 9.81
CA GLY A 132 -12.53 -7.17 10.11
C GLY A 132 -13.62 -8.24 10.00
N GLY A 133 -13.27 -9.52 10.06
CA GLY A 133 -14.20 -10.63 9.83
C GLY A 133 -14.52 -10.88 8.36
N THR A 134 -13.70 -10.33 7.44
CA THR A 134 -13.81 -10.57 6.00
C THR A 134 -12.94 -11.75 5.58
N LYS A 135 -12.99 -12.15 4.31
CA LYS A 135 -12.15 -13.24 3.82
C LYS A 135 -10.67 -12.87 3.97
N SER A 136 -9.90 -13.78 4.56
CA SER A 136 -8.47 -13.60 4.79
C SER A 136 -7.70 -14.89 4.59
N ILE A 137 -6.41 -14.78 4.23
CA ILE A 137 -5.53 -15.91 3.94
C ILE A 137 -4.17 -15.66 4.59
N ALA A 138 -3.82 -16.45 5.60
CA ALA A 138 -2.53 -16.36 6.27
C ALA A 138 -1.40 -16.91 5.41
N LYS A 139 -0.32 -16.15 5.28
CA LYS A 139 0.92 -16.55 4.61
C LYS A 139 2.13 -16.03 5.39
N ASP A 140 3.15 -16.87 5.52
CA ASP A 140 4.34 -16.58 6.31
C ASP A 140 5.49 -15.96 5.49
N THR A 141 5.42 -16.04 4.15
CA THR A 141 6.46 -15.54 3.25
C THR A 141 5.87 -14.74 2.10
N ASP A 142 6.62 -13.76 1.61
CA ASP A 142 6.20 -12.96 0.45
C ASP A 142 5.98 -13.83 -0.80
N MET A 143 6.77 -14.88 -0.99
CA MET A 143 6.58 -15.81 -2.09
C MET A 143 5.21 -16.50 -2.00
N SER A 144 4.83 -16.98 -0.82
CA SER A 144 3.52 -17.63 -0.63
C SER A 144 2.37 -16.62 -0.75
N THR A 145 2.57 -15.38 -0.30
CA THR A 145 1.63 -14.27 -0.50
C THR A 145 1.44 -13.98 -2.00
N TRP A 146 2.52 -13.90 -2.76
CA TRP A 146 2.47 -13.68 -4.20
C TRP A 146 1.78 -14.82 -4.96
N VAL A 147 2.10 -16.08 -4.64
CA VAL A 147 1.43 -17.25 -5.26
C VAL A 147 -0.07 -17.26 -4.97
N GLU A 148 -0.46 -16.89 -3.75
CA GLU A 148 -1.88 -16.83 -3.37
C GLU A 148 -2.58 -15.64 -4.01
N SER A 149 -1.90 -14.50 -4.13
CA SER A 149 -2.48 -13.31 -4.77
C SER A 149 -2.96 -13.57 -6.19
N ALA A 150 -2.21 -14.35 -6.98
CA ALA A 150 -2.59 -14.73 -8.34
C ALA A 150 -3.96 -15.43 -8.42
N LYS A 151 -4.41 -16.09 -7.34
CA LYS A 151 -5.71 -16.76 -7.28
C LYS A 151 -6.86 -15.81 -6.93
N VAL A 152 -6.58 -14.71 -6.22
CA VAL A 152 -7.62 -13.83 -5.67
C VAL A 152 -7.80 -12.52 -6.41
N ILE A 153 -6.77 -11.99 -7.08
CA ILE A 153 -6.79 -10.66 -7.73
C ILE A 153 -7.90 -10.49 -8.78
N ASN A 154 -8.41 -11.59 -9.34
CA ASN A 154 -9.49 -11.58 -10.32
C ASN A 154 -10.81 -12.15 -9.79
N THR A 155 -10.88 -12.57 -8.54
CA THR A 155 -12.06 -13.18 -7.92
C THR A 155 -12.67 -12.33 -6.83
N HIS A 156 -12.01 -11.24 -6.43
CA HIS A 156 -12.48 -10.28 -5.44
C HIS A 156 -12.42 -8.86 -6.01
N ASP A 157 -13.34 -8.00 -5.58
CA ASP A 157 -13.38 -6.59 -5.99
C ASP A 157 -12.24 -5.81 -5.36
N LEU A 158 -11.84 -6.17 -4.13
CA LEU A 158 -10.61 -5.68 -3.52
C LEU A 158 -9.76 -6.85 -3.00
N SER A 159 -8.51 -6.93 -3.45
CA SER A 159 -7.51 -7.83 -2.90
C SER A 159 -6.36 -7.02 -2.29
N TRP A 160 -5.99 -7.36 -1.06
CA TRP A 160 -4.93 -6.68 -0.32
C TRP A 160 -3.85 -7.67 0.04
N MET A 161 -2.63 -7.44 -0.43
CA MET A 161 -1.43 -8.22 -0.12
C MET A 161 -0.48 -7.40 0.73
N HIS A 162 0.06 -7.99 1.79
CA HIS A 162 1.07 -7.38 2.64
C HIS A 162 2.40 -8.15 2.51
N TYR A 163 3.42 -7.49 1.96
CA TYR A 163 4.76 -8.03 1.73
C TYR A 163 5.72 -7.55 2.80
N LEU A 164 6.50 -8.45 3.39
CA LEU A 164 7.23 -8.24 4.64
C LEU A 164 8.72 -8.60 4.57
N ASP A 165 9.21 -9.07 3.42
CA ASP A 165 10.59 -9.55 3.33
C ASP A 165 11.62 -8.44 3.57
N PHE A 166 11.29 -7.18 3.24
CA PHE A 166 12.17 -6.04 3.58
C PHE A 166 12.24 -5.81 5.08
N GLU A 167 11.11 -5.84 5.78
CA GLU A 167 11.06 -5.76 7.23
C GLU A 167 11.82 -6.93 7.87
N ASN A 168 11.61 -8.15 7.37
CA ASN A 168 12.26 -9.35 7.88
C ASN A 168 13.79 -9.28 7.71
N LEU A 169 14.26 -8.86 6.53
CA LEU A 169 15.69 -8.66 6.29
C LEU A 169 16.26 -7.61 7.25
N HIS A 170 15.60 -6.48 7.40
CA HIS A 170 16.03 -5.42 8.30
C HIS A 170 16.10 -5.88 9.76
N LYS A 171 15.06 -6.55 10.25
CA LYS A 171 15.03 -7.12 11.62
C LYS A 171 16.12 -8.17 11.83
N GLN A 172 16.39 -9.01 10.84
CA GLN A 172 17.47 -9.99 10.92
C GLN A 172 18.83 -9.31 11.07
N GLN A 173 19.11 -8.30 10.25
CA GLN A 173 20.39 -7.59 10.32
C GLN A 173 20.53 -6.79 11.62
N GLN A 174 19.46 -6.19 12.14
CA GLN A 174 19.46 -5.55 13.45
C GLN A 174 19.83 -6.53 14.59
N ARG A 175 19.25 -7.74 14.56
CA ARG A 175 19.59 -8.78 15.57
C ARG A 175 21.06 -9.19 15.49
N LEU A 176 21.62 -9.23 14.31
CA LEU A 176 23.03 -9.52 14.08
C LEU A 176 23.95 -8.33 14.34
N ARG A 177 23.39 -7.15 14.68
CA ARG A 177 24.11 -5.87 14.81
C ARG A 177 24.92 -5.52 13.55
N GLN A 178 24.39 -5.86 12.41
CA GLN A 178 24.99 -5.61 11.10
C GLN A 178 24.16 -4.60 10.31
N ARG A 179 24.82 -3.88 9.41
CA ARG A 179 24.12 -3.05 8.41
C ARG A 179 23.49 -3.96 7.36
N THR A 180 22.28 -3.63 6.93
CA THR A 180 21.64 -4.38 5.84
C THR A 180 22.42 -4.16 4.54
N PRO A 181 22.95 -5.22 3.92
CA PRO A 181 23.68 -5.10 2.66
C PRO A 181 22.78 -4.55 1.55
N GLU A 182 23.27 -3.53 0.82
CA GLU A 182 22.46 -2.90 -0.22
C GLU A 182 22.15 -3.82 -1.39
N ASP A 183 23.07 -4.71 -1.74
CA ASP A 183 22.87 -5.71 -2.79
C ASP A 183 21.73 -6.71 -2.47
N LEU A 184 21.52 -7.03 -1.21
CA LEU A 184 20.38 -7.84 -0.79
C LEU A 184 19.07 -7.07 -0.91
N ILE A 185 19.06 -5.79 -0.56
CA ILE A 185 17.88 -4.94 -0.71
C ILE A 185 17.54 -4.80 -2.20
N GLU A 186 18.51 -4.54 -3.04
CA GLU A 186 18.33 -4.44 -4.49
C GLU A 186 17.77 -5.75 -5.08
N LYS A 187 18.31 -6.89 -4.67
CA LYS A 187 17.80 -8.22 -5.08
C LYS A 187 16.35 -8.43 -4.65
N LEU A 188 15.99 -8.02 -3.42
CA LEU A 188 14.62 -8.11 -2.93
C LEU A 188 13.66 -7.22 -3.74
N ILE A 189 14.04 -5.96 -3.98
CA ILE A 189 13.24 -5.03 -4.79
C ILE A 189 13.03 -5.57 -6.19
N ASN A 190 14.09 -5.97 -6.87
CA ASN A 190 14.00 -6.54 -8.21
C ASN A 190 13.12 -7.78 -8.28
N ARG A 191 13.16 -8.63 -7.26
CA ARG A 191 12.29 -9.81 -7.15
C ARG A 191 10.84 -9.40 -6.96
N THR A 192 10.57 -8.50 -6.00
CA THR A 192 9.22 -8.03 -5.68
C THR A 192 8.59 -7.31 -6.88
N ASP A 193 9.36 -6.46 -7.56
CA ASP A 193 8.92 -5.76 -8.78
C ASP A 193 8.54 -6.74 -9.91
N LYS A 194 9.30 -7.84 -10.08
CA LYS A 194 8.95 -8.92 -11.01
C LYS A 194 7.67 -9.66 -10.63
N TRP A 195 7.44 -9.90 -9.34
CA TRP A 195 6.22 -10.53 -8.85
C TRP A 195 5.00 -9.64 -9.07
N ILE A 196 5.15 -8.35 -8.80
CA ILE A 196 4.11 -7.35 -9.07
C ILE A 196 3.78 -7.28 -10.57
N LEU A 197 4.80 -7.28 -11.44
CA LEU A 197 4.61 -7.41 -12.89
C LEU A 197 3.85 -8.68 -13.25
N GLY A 198 4.19 -9.83 -12.63
CA GLY A 198 3.51 -11.09 -12.85
C GLY A 198 2.01 -11.01 -12.51
N ASN A 199 1.67 -10.42 -11.37
CA ASN A 199 0.29 -10.18 -10.97
C ASN A 199 -0.42 -9.19 -11.90
N TYR A 200 0.24 -8.08 -12.25
CA TYR A 200 -0.33 -7.08 -13.17
C TYR A 200 -0.71 -7.67 -14.52
N LYS A 201 0.14 -8.54 -15.08
CA LYS A 201 -0.17 -9.24 -16.36
C LYS A 201 -1.40 -10.13 -16.29
N GLN A 202 -1.72 -10.64 -15.11
CA GLN A 202 -2.88 -11.53 -14.89
C GLN A 202 -4.16 -10.76 -14.57
N LEU A 203 -4.07 -9.49 -14.16
CA LEU A 203 -5.24 -8.67 -13.89
C LEU A 203 -6.15 -8.57 -15.12
N ARG A 204 -7.46 -8.67 -14.87
CA ARG A 204 -8.47 -8.38 -15.90
C ARG A 204 -8.51 -6.90 -16.24
N GLN A 205 -9.09 -6.56 -17.35
CA GLN A 205 -9.36 -5.16 -17.74
C GLN A 205 -10.21 -4.46 -16.66
N ASN A 206 -10.18 -3.14 -16.66
CA ASN A 206 -10.86 -2.28 -15.67
C ASN A 206 -10.43 -2.54 -14.22
N SER A 207 -9.18 -2.97 -14.03
CA SER A 207 -8.61 -3.21 -12.71
C SER A 207 -7.49 -2.22 -12.41
N LEU A 208 -7.46 -1.70 -11.18
CA LEU A 208 -6.32 -0.94 -10.68
C LEU A 208 -5.39 -1.82 -9.86
N MET A 209 -4.11 -1.66 -10.08
CA MET A 209 -3.08 -2.11 -9.15
C MET A 209 -2.52 -0.90 -8.42
N ILE A 210 -2.56 -0.93 -7.11
CA ILE A 210 -2.02 0.10 -6.24
C ILE A 210 -0.86 -0.52 -5.45
N ILE A 211 0.32 0.07 -5.56
CA ILE A 211 1.51 -0.32 -4.82
C ILE A 211 1.75 0.75 -3.79
N ILE A 212 1.83 0.37 -2.53
CA ILE A 212 1.98 1.27 -1.39
C ILE A 212 3.22 0.85 -0.63
N GLY A 213 4.14 1.78 -0.39
CA GLY A 213 5.15 1.61 0.64
C GLY A 213 4.61 2.16 1.96
N ASP A 214 4.75 1.44 3.06
CA ASP A 214 4.21 1.91 4.33
C ASP A 214 5.07 2.99 4.99
N HIS A 215 6.37 2.84 4.93
CA HIS A 215 7.37 3.81 5.38
C HIS A 215 8.75 3.42 4.84
N GLY A 216 9.71 4.34 4.87
CA GLY A 216 11.10 4.04 4.54
C GLY A 216 11.83 3.34 5.68
N ARG A 217 13.06 2.93 5.44
CA ARG A 217 13.93 2.34 6.46
C ARG A 217 14.03 3.25 7.69
N VAL A 218 13.72 2.70 8.84
CA VAL A 218 13.61 3.42 10.14
C VAL A 218 14.94 4.02 10.62
N LYS A 219 16.08 3.57 10.10
CA LYS A 219 17.40 4.13 10.40
C LYS A 219 18.12 4.45 9.11
N LEU A 220 17.84 5.62 8.55
CA LEU A 220 18.81 6.28 7.72
C LEU A 220 20.02 6.56 8.59
N ASP A 221 21.22 6.20 8.11
CA ASP A 221 22.47 6.49 8.82
C ASP A 221 22.51 7.95 9.28
N LEU A 222 23.25 8.22 10.36
CA LEU A 222 23.40 9.54 10.97
C LEU A 222 23.76 10.67 9.98
N GLU A 223 24.32 10.34 8.82
CA GLU A 223 24.60 11.28 7.72
C GLU A 223 23.34 11.91 7.11
N TYR A 224 22.18 11.27 7.25
CA TYR A 224 20.88 11.77 6.76
C TYR A 224 19.96 12.24 7.88
N SER A 225 20.50 12.43 9.09
CA SER A 225 19.73 13.00 10.20
C SER A 225 19.39 14.47 9.90
N GLY A 226 18.11 14.79 9.80
CA GLY A 226 17.63 16.14 9.56
C GLY A 226 16.24 16.21 8.93
N LYS A 227 15.82 17.40 8.52
CA LYS A 227 14.47 17.64 7.93
C LYS A 227 14.16 16.76 6.73
N ILE A 228 15.16 16.42 5.91
CA ILE A 228 15.01 15.55 4.73
C ILE A 228 14.72 14.12 5.14
N ALA A 229 15.39 13.60 6.18
CA ALA A 229 15.14 12.28 6.71
C ALA A 229 13.71 12.16 7.26
N GLN A 230 13.28 13.13 8.08
CA GLN A 230 11.92 13.19 8.61
C GLN A 230 10.86 13.27 7.49
N TRP A 231 11.12 14.04 6.43
CA TRP A 231 10.21 14.12 5.30
C TRP A 231 10.11 12.80 4.54
N ARG A 232 11.22 12.07 4.34
CA ARG A 232 11.24 10.76 3.70
C ARG A 232 10.48 9.70 4.50
N GLU A 233 10.54 9.78 5.83
CA GLU A 233 9.77 8.90 6.72
C GLU A 233 8.28 9.27 6.75
N ALA A 234 7.96 10.56 6.64
CA ALA A 234 6.60 11.07 6.75
C ALA A 234 5.77 10.99 5.46
N SER A 235 6.34 10.53 4.35
CA SER A 235 5.64 10.43 3.06
C SER A 235 5.52 8.99 2.62
N VAL A 236 4.28 8.55 2.44
CA VAL A 236 3.94 7.21 1.96
C VAL A 236 3.88 7.24 0.44
N PRO A 237 4.79 6.53 -0.27
CA PRO A 237 4.75 6.48 -1.71
C PRO A 237 3.65 5.54 -2.20
N ILE A 238 2.94 5.99 -3.22
CA ILE A 238 1.93 5.20 -3.91
C ILE A 238 2.19 5.24 -5.41
N ALA A 239 2.14 4.09 -6.04
CA ALA A 239 2.14 3.94 -7.49
C ALA A 239 0.83 3.29 -7.93
N ILE A 240 0.19 3.86 -8.96
CA ILE A 240 -1.10 3.39 -9.48
C ILE A 240 -0.92 3.00 -10.96
N LEU A 241 -1.36 1.79 -11.28
CA LEU A 241 -1.32 1.22 -12.61
C LEU A 241 -2.73 0.74 -12.99
N MET A 242 -3.21 1.13 -14.17
CA MET A 242 -4.49 0.66 -14.69
C MET A 242 -4.29 -0.44 -15.71
N ARG A 243 -5.00 -1.55 -15.58
CA ARG A 243 -5.11 -2.60 -16.59
C ARG A 243 -6.27 -2.26 -17.53
N LYS A 244 -5.93 -1.69 -18.67
CA LYS A 244 -6.85 -1.38 -19.75
C LYS A 244 -7.17 -2.62 -20.57
#